data_04de389a63d08cc2df1133cd73e4fd8d
#
_entry.id   04de389a63d08cc2df1133cd73e4fd8d
#
_cell.length_a   1.000
_cell.length_b   1.000
_cell.length_c   1.000
_cell.angle_alpha   90.00
_cell.angle_beta   90.00
_cell.angle_gamma   90.00
#
_symmetry.space_group_name_H-M   'P 1'
#
loop_
_entity.id
_entity.type
_entity.pdbx_description
1 polymer ?
#
loop_
_entity_poly.entity_id
_entity_poly.type
_entity_poly.pdbx_seq_one_letter_code
_entity_poly.pdbx_strand_id
1 'polypeptide(L)'
;ASYVTGQIQADFLDQDDQEDIATSDRQRLVEDDERVRAFNAKMKDIFNAASDKWSELRSDTTTKALYESVPEVREWITSLPSDRRRPAQKMISRISSIDGLNDDDRNSLYQSSIAAFYKLQQNDEIDKLKDVDTMSEAQLFTILSSYARFEELEYGQIIRTRLSVIGKLEDLLDHNELENRTRDFIAENPWLLDPSWERATEDLVKEQSFKRIAKEQFNLDFSDDAADDRLDIKYLDGGGRQVIVEFKRYGRKVKISELTLQIEKYARAMTRLLQQADARAGSGSHAYTNDSGIDARVNVIIIVKHVYSDIKDEIMPVKAANDRVRIFNARFLYFSDMVEKSKERYQEFTENPAQNDLAAKAIHALDKIS
;
A
#
# COMPACT_ATOMS: atom_id res chain seq x y z
N ALA A 1 0.73 -0.55 -9.46
CA ALA A 1 0.20 -1.60 -10.35
C ALA A 1 0.11 -2.99 -9.68
N SER A 2 0.30 -3.08 -8.36
CA SER A 2 0.24 -4.36 -7.63
C SER A 2 -1.18 -4.88 -7.38
N TYR A 3 -2.21 -4.20 -7.89
CA TYR A 3 -3.62 -4.51 -7.60
C TYR A 3 -4.44 -4.93 -8.82
N VAL A 4 -3.83 -5.04 -9.98
CA VAL A 4 -4.54 -5.46 -11.20
C VAL A 4 -4.21 -6.91 -11.50
N THR A 5 -5.22 -7.77 -11.46
CA THR A 5 -5.15 -9.15 -11.94
C THR A 5 -6.12 -9.32 -13.08
N GLY A 6 -5.74 -10.03 -14.11
CA GLY A 6 -6.58 -10.26 -15.28
C GLY A 6 -6.06 -11.42 -16.12
N GLN A 7 -6.89 -11.90 -17.02
CA GLN A 7 -6.52 -12.87 -18.04
C GLN A 7 -6.49 -12.17 -19.40
N ILE A 8 -5.43 -12.40 -20.14
CA ILE A 8 -5.27 -11.84 -21.47
C ILE A 8 -5.11 -13.00 -22.45
N GLN A 9 -5.94 -12.98 -23.46
CA GLN A 9 -5.80 -13.88 -24.58
C GLN A 9 -5.02 -13.16 -25.67
N ALA A 10 -3.86 -13.73 -26.04
CA ALA A 10 -2.91 -13.09 -26.93
C ALA A 10 -2.42 -14.08 -28.03
N ASP A 11 -3.37 -14.75 -28.69
CA ASP A 11 -3.11 -15.80 -29.69
C ASP A 11 -2.24 -15.28 -30.86
N PHE A 12 -2.21 -13.96 -31.09
CA PHE A 12 -1.37 -13.33 -32.11
C PHE A 12 0.14 -13.38 -31.78
N LEU A 13 0.50 -13.69 -30.55
CA LEU A 13 1.90 -13.80 -30.15
C LEU A 13 2.52 -15.13 -30.56
N ASP A 14 1.72 -16.20 -30.66
CA ASP A 14 2.18 -17.53 -30.99
C ASP A 14 1.40 -18.05 -32.20
N GLN A 15 1.91 -17.80 -33.38
CA GLN A 15 1.33 -18.21 -34.66
C GLN A 15 2.25 -19.23 -35.33
N ASP A 16 1.66 -20.32 -35.85
CA ASP A 16 2.38 -21.43 -36.44
C ASP A 16 3.29 -21.08 -37.66
N ASP A 17 3.06 -19.92 -38.27
CA ASP A 17 3.79 -19.40 -39.42
C ASP A 17 4.89 -18.40 -39.09
N GLN A 18 5.16 -18.17 -37.81
CA GLN A 18 6.15 -17.20 -37.32
C GLN A 18 7.18 -17.87 -36.39
N GLU A 19 8.34 -17.20 -36.21
CA GLU A 19 9.33 -17.66 -35.28
C GLU A 19 8.77 -17.70 -33.84
N ASP A 20 9.16 -18.76 -33.11
CA ASP A 20 8.79 -18.95 -31.71
C ASP A 20 9.32 -17.77 -30.88
N ILE A 21 8.42 -17.12 -30.15
CA ILE A 21 8.75 -15.99 -29.26
C ILE A 21 9.20 -16.45 -27.88
N ALA A 22 9.17 -17.74 -27.59
CA ALA A 22 9.66 -18.25 -26.33
C ALA A 22 11.20 -18.39 -26.35
N THR A 23 11.84 -18.12 -25.21
CA THR A 23 13.25 -18.46 -25.05
C THR A 23 13.46 -19.98 -25.12
N SER A 24 14.66 -20.43 -25.47
CA SER A 24 14.98 -21.86 -25.64
C SER A 24 14.65 -22.72 -24.42
N ASP A 25 14.59 -22.14 -23.22
CA ASP A 25 14.17 -22.75 -21.98
C ASP A 25 12.65 -22.63 -21.72
N ARG A 26 11.92 -21.96 -22.60
CA ARG A 26 10.48 -21.65 -22.52
C ARG A 26 10.03 -20.98 -21.20
N GLN A 27 10.95 -20.31 -20.53
CA GLN A 27 10.63 -19.60 -19.27
C GLN A 27 10.33 -18.14 -19.47
N ARG A 28 10.69 -17.56 -20.61
CA ARG A 28 10.49 -16.13 -20.92
C ARG A 28 10.15 -15.94 -22.39
N LEU A 29 9.58 -14.79 -22.67
CA LEU A 29 9.43 -14.32 -24.04
C LEU A 29 10.69 -13.61 -24.48
N VAL A 30 11.01 -13.65 -25.77
CA VAL A 30 12.12 -12.93 -26.39
C VAL A 30 11.79 -11.44 -26.35
N GLU A 31 12.42 -10.69 -25.42
CA GLU A 31 12.11 -9.27 -25.18
C GLU A 31 12.35 -8.38 -26.39
N ASP A 32 13.23 -8.81 -27.29
CA ASP A 32 13.57 -8.07 -28.51
C ASP A 32 12.63 -8.33 -29.69
N ASP A 33 11.73 -9.29 -29.61
CA ASP A 33 10.72 -9.54 -30.62
C ASP A 33 9.72 -8.37 -30.67
N GLU A 34 9.42 -7.90 -31.88
CA GLU A 34 8.57 -6.73 -32.09
C GLU A 34 7.14 -6.97 -31.57
N ARG A 35 6.62 -8.19 -31.70
CA ARG A 35 5.30 -8.60 -31.16
C ARG A 35 5.27 -8.51 -29.64
N VAL A 36 6.34 -8.98 -28.99
CA VAL A 36 6.49 -8.96 -27.54
C VAL A 36 6.62 -7.51 -27.04
N ARG A 37 7.38 -6.66 -27.73
CA ARG A 37 7.48 -5.23 -27.41
C ARG A 37 6.15 -4.52 -27.55
N ALA A 38 5.43 -4.76 -28.65
CA ALA A 38 4.10 -4.17 -28.88
C ALA A 38 3.09 -4.63 -27.82
N PHE A 39 3.12 -5.93 -27.49
CA PHE A 39 2.31 -6.47 -26.43
C PHE A 39 2.60 -5.82 -25.07
N ASN A 40 3.88 -5.76 -24.69
CA ASN A 40 4.30 -5.16 -23.43
C ASN A 40 3.94 -3.66 -23.35
N ALA A 41 4.09 -2.93 -24.46
CA ALA A 41 3.67 -1.53 -24.52
C ALA A 41 2.16 -1.40 -24.30
N LYS A 42 1.36 -2.23 -24.97
CA LYS A 42 -0.09 -2.25 -24.80
C LYS A 42 -0.53 -2.66 -23.41
N MET A 43 0.17 -3.64 -22.83
CA MET A 43 -0.04 -4.05 -21.44
C MET A 43 0.23 -2.92 -20.47
N LYS A 44 1.31 -2.18 -20.66
CA LYS A 44 1.63 -1.00 -19.85
C LYS A 44 0.50 0.04 -19.92
N ASP A 45 -0.04 0.28 -21.11
CA ASP A 45 -1.16 1.21 -21.29
C ASP A 45 -2.42 0.72 -20.55
N ILE A 46 -2.72 -0.58 -20.65
CA ILE A 46 -3.85 -1.19 -19.96
C ILE A 46 -3.68 -1.10 -18.44
N PHE A 47 -2.48 -1.42 -17.94
CA PHE A 47 -2.21 -1.33 -16.51
C PHE A 47 -2.27 0.10 -15.99
N ASN A 48 -1.76 1.06 -16.74
CA ASN A 48 -1.89 2.47 -16.39
C ASN A 48 -3.36 2.89 -16.37
N ALA A 49 -4.12 2.59 -17.41
CA ALA A 49 -5.54 2.90 -17.47
C ALA A 49 -6.37 2.22 -16.37
N ALA A 50 -6.03 0.98 -16.03
CA ALA A 50 -6.67 0.26 -14.92
C ALA A 50 -6.32 0.87 -13.56
N SER A 51 -5.05 1.27 -13.36
CA SER A 51 -4.59 1.95 -12.14
C SER A 51 -5.29 3.30 -11.97
N ASP A 52 -5.36 4.07 -13.05
CA ASP A 52 -6.04 5.37 -13.06
C ASP A 52 -7.52 5.21 -12.73
N LYS A 53 -8.17 4.22 -13.36
CA LYS A 53 -9.59 3.92 -13.11
C LYS A 53 -9.85 3.44 -11.69
N TRP A 54 -8.94 2.65 -11.13
CA TRP A 54 -9.02 2.22 -9.75
C TRP A 54 -8.89 3.39 -8.78
N SER A 55 -7.92 4.28 -9.01
CA SER A 55 -7.74 5.50 -8.20
C SER A 55 -8.97 6.40 -8.29
N GLU A 56 -9.57 6.53 -9.48
CA GLU A 56 -10.81 7.26 -9.70
C GLU A 56 -11.97 6.65 -8.89
N LEU A 57 -12.20 5.34 -9.01
CA LEU A 57 -13.28 4.64 -8.29
C LEU A 57 -13.12 4.75 -6.76
N ARG A 58 -11.88 4.64 -6.27
CA ARG A 58 -11.58 4.77 -4.84
C ARG A 58 -11.83 6.21 -4.38
N SER A 59 -11.35 7.18 -5.12
CA SER A 59 -11.59 8.61 -4.86
C SER A 59 -13.09 8.91 -4.85
N ASP A 60 -13.83 8.40 -5.83
CA ASP A 60 -15.27 8.58 -5.92
C ASP A 60 -16.00 7.99 -4.72
N THR A 61 -15.61 6.78 -4.30
CA THR A 61 -16.22 6.11 -3.14
C THR A 61 -15.99 6.90 -1.86
N THR A 62 -14.75 7.36 -1.62
CA THR A 62 -14.41 8.15 -0.43
C THR A 62 -15.05 9.54 -0.46
N THR A 63 -15.06 10.19 -1.62
CA THR A 63 -15.73 11.49 -1.80
C THR A 63 -17.25 11.36 -1.60
N LYS A 64 -17.84 10.26 -2.08
CA LYS A 64 -19.26 10.00 -1.88
C LYS A 64 -19.58 9.77 -0.40
N ALA A 65 -18.78 8.97 0.30
CA ALA A 65 -18.92 8.78 1.73
C ALA A 65 -18.79 10.10 2.51
N LEU A 66 -17.86 10.97 2.11
CA LEU A 66 -17.74 12.32 2.67
C LEU A 66 -19.04 13.12 2.48
N TYR A 67 -19.61 13.13 1.26
CA TYR A 67 -20.83 13.87 0.98
C TYR A 67 -22.08 13.31 1.71
N GLU A 68 -22.04 12.03 2.05
CA GLU A 68 -23.09 11.41 2.85
C GLU A 68 -22.95 11.71 4.34
N SER A 69 -21.71 11.74 4.85
CA SER A 69 -21.41 12.03 6.26
C SER A 69 -21.38 13.53 6.59
N VAL A 70 -20.99 14.36 5.63
CA VAL A 70 -20.88 15.83 5.77
C VAL A 70 -21.53 16.50 4.56
N PRO A 71 -22.87 16.56 4.52
CA PRO A 71 -23.61 17.16 3.39
C PRO A 71 -23.20 18.59 3.06
N GLU A 72 -22.73 19.34 4.05
CA GLU A 72 -22.30 20.73 3.94
C GLU A 72 -21.15 20.91 2.93
N VAL A 73 -20.25 19.92 2.80
CA VAL A 73 -19.18 19.95 1.80
C VAL A 73 -19.78 19.92 0.38
N ARG A 74 -20.80 19.10 0.17
CA ARG A 74 -21.50 19.01 -1.11
C ARG A 74 -22.27 20.31 -1.42
N GLU A 75 -22.94 20.87 -0.41
CA GLU A 75 -23.67 22.13 -0.53
C GLU A 75 -22.71 23.26 -0.87
N TRP A 76 -21.56 23.34 -0.19
CA TRP A 76 -20.52 24.30 -0.51
C TRP A 76 -20.08 24.22 -1.98
N ILE A 77 -19.70 23.03 -2.47
CA ILE A 77 -19.26 22.85 -3.86
C ILE A 77 -20.36 23.29 -4.83
N THR A 78 -21.62 22.95 -4.53
CA THR A 78 -22.77 23.28 -5.42
C THR A 78 -23.04 24.77 -5.44
N SER A 79 -22.72 25.49 -4.39
CA SER A 79 -22.87 26.95 -4.28
C SER A 79 -21.84 27.74 -5.09
N LEU A 80 -20.71 27.12 -5.42
CA LEU A 80 -19.64 27.78 -6.19
C LEU A 80 -20.09 28.10 -7.63
N PRO A 81 -19.56 29.17 -8.23
CA PRO A 81 -19.69 29.43 -9.66
C PRO A 81 -19.24 28.22 -10.50
N SER A 82 -19.82 28.04 -11.67
CA SER A 82 -19.63 26.83 -12.51
C SER A 82 -18.15 26.56 -12.88
N ASP A 83 -17.38 27.60 -13.11
CA ASP A 83 -15.95 27.55 -13.43
C ASP A 83 -15.08 27.13 -12.25
N ARG A 84 -15.58 27.29 -11.01
CA ARG A 84 -14.87 27.02 -9.75
C ARG A 84 -15.26 25.69 -9.11
N ARG A 85 -16.39 25.11 -9.51
CA ARG A 85 -16.84 23.80 -8.97
C ARG A 85 -15.87 22.67 -9.26
N ARG A 86 -15.38 22.61 -10.51
CA ARG A 86 -14.47 21.54 -10.93
C ARG A 86 -13.12 21.57 -10.20
N PRO A 87 -12.43 22.71 -10.04
CA PRO A 87 -11.23 22.79 -9.19
C PRO A 87 -11.48 22.39 -7.74
N ALA A 88 -12.59 22.83 -7.14
CA ALA A 88 -12.96 22.46 -5.77
C ALA A 88 -13.20 20.94 -5.63
N GLN A 89 -13.97 20.35 -6.57
CA GLN A 89 -14.21 18.89 -6.60
C GLN A 89 -12.91 18.10 -6.72
N LYS A 90 -12.04 18.51 -7.65
CA LYS A 90 -10.74 17.87 -7.84
C LYS A 90 -9.87 17.93 -6.58
N MET A 91 -9.87 19.05 -5.89
CA MET A 91 -9.13 19.22 -4.64
C MET A 91 -9.65 18.30 -3.55
N ILE A 92 -10.96 18.22 -3.34
CA ILE A 92 -11.59 17.30 -2.39
C ILE A 92 -11.30 15.84 -2.77
N SER A 93 -11.48 15.49 -4.05
CA SER A 93 -11.19 14.14 -4.55
C SER A 93 -9.73 13.76 -4.36
N ARG A 94 -8.82 14.71 -4.54
CA ARG A 94 -7.38 14.48 -4.33
C ARG A 94 -7.07 14.19 -2.87
N ILE A 95 -7.65 14.92 -1.92
CA ILE A 95 -7.52 14.64 -0.48
C ILE A 95 -8.15 13.27 -0.15
N SER A 96 -9.31 12.96 -0.73
CA SER A 96 -9.96 11.65 -0.58
C SER A 96 -9.07 10.49 -1.04
N SER A 97 -8.19 10.72 -2.01
CA SER A 97 -7.28 9.71 -2.56
C SER A 97 -5.97 9.53 -1.77
N ILE A 98 -5.66 10.44 -0.83
CA ILE A 98 -4.43 10.35 -0.02
C ILE A 98 -4.50 9.12 0.86
N ASP A 99 -3.49 8.29 0.75
CA ASP A 99 -3.33 7.09 1.57
C ASP A 99 -2.73 7.46 2.93
N GLY A 100 -3.12 6.71 3.92
CA GLY A 100 -2.47 6.82 5.20
C GLY A 100 -3.00 7.90 6.15
N LEU A 101 -4.09 8.55 5.82
CA LEU A 101 -4.78 9.48 6.72
C LEU A 101 -5.87 8.74 7.49
N ASN A 102 -5.90 8.90 8.82
CA ASN A 102 -7.08 8.56 9.61
C ASN A 102 -8.23 9.53 9.28
N ASP A 103 -9.42 9.25 9.75
CA ASP A 103 -10.61 10.05 9.41
C ASP A 103 -10.54 11.47 9.99
N ASP A 104 -9.99 11.64 11.20
CA ASP A 104 -9.85 12.96 11.83
C ASP A 104 -8.88 13.85 11.06
N ASP A 105 -7.71 13.31 10.69
CA ASP A 105 -6.72 14.00 9.89
C ASP A 105 -7.26 14.36 8.51
N ARG A 106 -8.03 13.46 7.92
CA ARG A 106 -8.67 13.68 6.63
C ARG A 106 -9.71 14.80 6.71
N ASN A 107 -10.52 14.81 7.77
CA ASN A 107 -11.51 15.87 8.00
C ASN A 107 -10.84 17.22 8.19
N SER A 108 -9.75 17.29 8.96
CA SER A 108 -8.95 18.50 9.11
C SER A 108 -8.42 19.01 7.77
N LEU A 109 -7.93 18.10 6.90
CA LEU A 109 -7.49 18.48 5.55
C LEU A 109 -8.62 19.00 4.66
N TYR A 110 -9.83 18.43 4.76
CA TYR A 110 -10.99 18.97 4.05
C TYR A 110 -11.34 20.39 4.51
N GLN A 111 -11.37 20.62 5.82
CA GLN A 111 -11.62 21.97 6.37
C GLN A 111 -10.59 22.96 5.85
N SER A 112 -9.34 22.57 5.95
CA SER A 112 -8.20 23.36 5.53
C SER A 112 -8.24 23.68 4.03
N SER A 113 -8.57 22.69 3.23
CA SER A 113 -8.67 22.87 1.78
C SER A 113 -9.80 23.82 1.39
N ILE A 114 -10.92 23.79 2.08
CA ILE A 114 -12.02 24.75 1.88
C ILE A 114 -11.56 26.16 2.19
N ALA A 115 -10.85 26.36 3.30
CA ALA A 115 -10.31 27.66 3.68
C ALA A 115 -9.27 28.18 2.67
N ALA A 116 -8.35 27.34 2.24
CA ALA A 116 -7.36 27.67 1.22
C ALA A 116 -8.01 28.02 -0.13
N PHE A 117 -9.04 27.27 -0.51
CA PHE A 117 -9.78 27.53 -1.74
C PHE A 117 -10.40 28.94 -1.76
N TYR A 118 -10.98 29.39 -0.64
CA TYR A 118 -11.51 30.75 -0.53
C TYR A 118 -10.41 31.80 -0.71
N LYS A 119 -9.24 31.63 -0.12
CA LYS A 119 -8.11 32.57 -0.26
C LYS A 119 -7.56 32.59 -1.68
N LEU A 120 -7.39 31.41 -2.31
CA LEU A 120 -7.01 31.32 -3.71
C LEU A 120 -8.01 32.05 -4.61
N GLN A 121 -9.30 31.95 -4.29
CA GLN A 121 -10.36 32.65 -4.99
C GLN A 121 -10.27 34.16 -4.81
N GLN A 122 -10.02 34.64 -3.59
CA GLN A 122 -9.87 36.07 -3.30
C GLN A 122 -8.66 36.69 -3.98
N ASN A 123 -7.58 35.93 -4.12
CA ASN A 123 -6.34 36.36 -4.76
C ASN A 123 -6.32 36.16 -6.28
N ASP A 124 -7.40 35.61 -6.86
CA ASP A 124 -7.49 35.24 -8.29
C ASP A 124 -6.42 34.21 -8.72
N GLU A 125 -6.07 33.30 -7.79
CA GLU A 125 -5.02 32.29 -7.96
C GLU A 125 -5.56 30.86 -8.07
N ILE A 126 -6.84 30.67 -8.36
CA ILE A 126 -7.49 29.35 -8.55
C ILE A 126 -6.79 28.51 -9.62
N ASP A 127 -6.14 29.16 -10.57
CA ASP A 127 -5.36 28.50 -11.62
C ASP A 127 -4.25 27.61 -11.08
N LYS A 128 -3.78 27.83 -9.85
CA LYS A 128 -2.82 26.96 -9.17
C LYS A 128 -3.37 25.57 -8.88
N LEU A 129 -4.69 25.38 -8.92
CA LEU A 129 -5.36 24.08 -8.72
C LEU A 129 -5.72 23.38 -10.03
N LYS A 130 -5.30 23.89 -11.20
CA LYS A 130 -5.68 23.27 -12.50
C LYS A 130 -5.24 21.81 -12.60
N ASP A 131 -4.04 21.51 -12.12
CA ASP A 131 -3.41 20.20 -12.23
C ASP A 131 -3.39 19.45 -10.89
N VAL A 132 -4.28 19.80 -9.96
CA VAL A 132 -4.32 19.25 -8.60
C VAL A 132 -4.46 17.72 -8.57
N ASP A 133 -5.11 17.15 -9.56
CA ASP A 133 -5.28 15.72 -9.75
C ASP A 133 -3.98 14.97 -10.05
N THR A 134 -2.98 15.63 -10.61
CA THR A 134 -1.66 15.06 -10.94
C THR A 134 -0.56 15.51 -9.98
N MET A 135 -0.85 16.44 -9.07
CA MET A 135 0.11 16.92 -8.09
C MET A 135 0.52 15.83 -7.11
N SER A 136 1.80 15.83 -6.73
CA SER A 136 2.24 15.08 -5.55
C SER A 136 1.57 15.64 -4.29
N GLU A 137 1.51 14.85 -3.23
CA GLU A 137 0.99 15.30 -1.93
C GLU A 137 1.76 16.53 -1.44
N ALA A 138 3.10 16.52 -1.55
CA ALA A 138 3.96 17.64 -1.18
C ALA A 138 3.58 18.93 -1.91
N GLN A 139 3.34 18.87 -3.22
CA GLN A 139 2.91 20.01 -4.01
C GLN A 139 1.54 20.54 -3.58
N LEU A 140 0.58 19.64 -3.37
CA LEU A 140 -0.74 19.98 -2.86
C LEU A 140 -0.64 20.70 -1.52
N PHE A 141 0.12 20.14 -0.58
CA PHE A 141 0.30 20.72 0.74
C PHE A 141 1.06 22.05 0.70
N THR A 142 2.03 22.19 -0.17
CA THR A 142 2.72 23.48 -0.38
C THR A 142 1.74 24.57 -0.82
N ILE A 143 0.84 24.25 -1.74
CA ILE A 143 -0.22 25.18 -2.15
C ILE A 143 -1.15 25.48 -0.98
N LEU A 144 -1.67 24.45 -0.31
CA LEU A 144 -2.58 24.64 0.81
C LEU A 144 -1.91 25.46 1.92
N SER A 145 -0.69 25.14 2.33
CA SER A 145 0.05 25.82 3.40
C SER A 145 0.39 27.29 3.07
N SER A 146 0.56 27.62 1.79
CA SER A 146 0.81 29.01 1.38
C SER A 146 -0.37 29.93 1.70
N TYR A 147 -1.57 29.40 1.81
CA TYR A 147 -2.80 30.17 2.01
C TYR A 147 -3.44 30.01 3.38
N ALA A 148 -3.01 29.01 4.14
CA ALA A 148 -3.54 28.78 5.47
C ALA A 148 -2.42 28.47 6.45
N ARG A 149 -1.97 29.48 7.21
CA ARG A 149 -1.00 29.30 8.30
C ARG A 149 -1.48 28.28 9.35
N PHE A 150 -2.77 28.01 9.38
CA PHE A 150 -3.39 27.04 10.27
C PHE A 150 -3.02 25.60 9.88
N GLU A 151 -2.92 25.33 8.61
CA GLU A 151 -2.74 24.00 8.01
C GLU A 151 -1.31 23.50 8.04
N GLU A 152 -0.36 24.39 7.91
CA GLU A 152 1.06 24.10 8.12
C GLU A 152 1.30 23.39 9.45
N LEU A 153 0.44 23.68 10.42
CA LEU A 153 0.57 23.20 11.79
C LEU A 153 -0.05 21.85 12.03
N GLU A 154 -1.26 21.60 11.52
CA GLU A 154 -1.92 20.31 11.66
C GLU A 154 -1.17 19.26 10.82
N TYR A 155 -0.83 19.61 9.58
CA TYR A 155 -0.02 18.75 8.75
C TYR A 155 1.38 18.52 9.32
N GLY A 156 2.00 19.55 9.86
CA GLY A 156 3.24 19.46 10.60
C GLY A 156 3.13 18.54 11.84
N GLN A 157 1.96 18.44 12.48
CA GLN A 157 1.71 17.50 13.56
C GLN A 157 1.60 16.06 13.06
N ILE A 158 0.87 15.84 11.96
CA ILE A 158 0.76 14.51 11.33
C ILE A 158 2.16 14.02 10.96
N ILE A 159 2.93 14.85 10.26
CA ILE A 159 4.31 14.50 9.89
C ILE A 159 5.17 14.23 11.11
N ARG A 160 5.11 15.08 12.13
CA ARG A 160 5.85 14.85 13.38
C ARG A 160 5.46 13.56 14.05
N THR A 161 4.16 13.25 14.10
CA THR A 161 3.66 11.99 14.63
C THR A 161 4.22 10.82 13.84
N ARG A 162 4.18 10.87 12.52
CA ARG A 162 4.73 9.82 11.65
C ARG A 162 6.24 9.70 11.76
N LEU A 163 6.96 10.82 11.79
CA LEU A 163 8.41 10.82 12.03
C LEU A 163 8.76 10.27 13.41
N SER A 164 7.95 10.59 14.44
CA SER A 164 8.10 9.99 15.78
C SER A 164 7.89 8.47 15.76
N VAL A 165 6.90 7.99 15.01
CA VAL A 165 6.67 6.55 14.81
C VAL A 165 7.86 5.89 14.08
N ILE A 166 8.38 6.53 13.03
CA ILE A 166 9.57 6.03 12.32
C ILE A 166 10.78 6.00 13.28
N GLY A 167 11.00 7.06 14.06
CA GLY A 167 12.08 7.09 15.05
C GLY A 167 11.94 6.00 16.12
N LYS A 168 10.74 5.74 16.62
CA LYS A 168 10.49 4.63 17.55
C LYS A 168 10.77 3.26 16.91
N LEU A 169 10.46 3.10 15.62
CA LEU A 169 10.84 1.87 14.93
C LEU A 169 12.36 1.72 14.85
N GLU A 170 13.10 2.78 14.54
CA GLU A 170 14.58 2.75 14.54
C GLU A 170 15.12 2.37 15.90
N ASP A 171 14.60 2.97 16.98
CA ASP A 171 15.00 2.64 18.34
C ASP A 171 14.78 1.16 18.67
N LEU A 172 13.62 0.59 18.26
CA LEU A 172 13.35 -0.85 18.44
C LEU A 172 14.35 -1.73 17.67
N LEU A 173 14.73 -1.31 16.46
CA LEU A 173 15.70 -2.03 15.63
C LEU A 173 17.12 -1.92 16.19
N ASP A 174 17.56 -0.74 16.61
CA ASP A 174 18.90 -0.48 17.13
C ASP A 174 19.14 -1.22 18.45
N HIS A 175 18.12 -1.30 19.30
CA HIS A 175 18.17 -2.08 20.55
C HIS A 175 17.94 -3.58 20.32
N ASN A 176 17.77 -4.02 19.06
CA ASN A 176 17.48 -5.41 18.70
C ASN A 176 16.37 -6.03 19.56
N GLU A 177 15.31 -5.26 19.76
CA GLU A 177 14.17 -5.67 20.57
C GLU A 177 13.57 -7.01 20.12
N LEU A 178 12.77 -7.60 20.97
CA LEU A 178 12.14 -8.89 20.70
C LEU A 178 11.23 -8.76 19.45
N GLU A 179 11.22 -9.81 18.65
CA GLU A 179 10.45 -9.93 17.40
C GLU A 179 8.98 -9.55 17.59
N ASN A 180 8.36 -9.98 18.69
CA ASN A 180 6.97 -9.67 19.00
C ASN A 180 6.71 -8.16 19.24
N ARG A 181 7.65 -7.44 19.86
CA ARG A 181 7.51 -5.99 20.07
C ARG A 181 7.55 -5.22 18.75
N THR A 182 8.52 -5.57 17.89
CA THR A 182 8.65 -4.94 16.57
C THR A 182 7.44 -5.28 15.69
N ARG A 183 6.99 -6.53 15.71
CA ARG A 183 5.78 -6.98 15.02
C ARG A 183 4.54 -6.20 15.48
N ASP A 184 4.31 -6.14 16.79
CA ASP A 184 3.14 -5.48 17.35
C ASP A 184 3.14 -3.98 17.02
N PHE A 185 4.30 -3.34 17.11
CA PHE A 185 4.46 -1.94 16.73
C PHE A 185 4.14 -1.68 15.25
N ILE A 186 4.62 -2.55 14.36
CA ILE A 186 4.34 -2.43 12.92
C ILE A 186 2.87 -2.76 12.63
N ALA A 187 2.27 -3.72 13.34
CA ALA A 187 0.85 -4.04 13.19
C ALA A 187 -0.06 -2.89 13.63
N GLU A 188 0.36 -2.08 14.58
CA GLU A 188 -0.32 -0.85 15.00
C GLU A 188 -0.08 0.31 14.01
N ASN A 189 0.96 0.21 13.18
CA ASN A 189 1.35 1.20 12.20
C ASN A 189 1.55 0.57 10.81
N PRO A 190 0.52 -0.07 10.22
CA PRO A 190 0.67 -0.86 8.99
C PRO A 190 1.11 -0.03 7.78
N TRP A 191 0.89 1.27 7.78
CA TRP A 191 1.38 2.21 6.77
C TRP A 191 2.93 2.22 6.63
N LEU A 192 3.65 1.73 7.63
CA LEU A 192 5.10 1.51 7.54
C LEU A 192 5.46 0.44 6.50
N LEU A 193 4.60 -0.54 6.30
CA LEU A 193 4.78 -1.61 5.33
C LEU A 193 4.39 -1.18 3.92
N ASP A 194 3.25 -0.52 3.82
CA ASP A 194 2.72 0.00 2.56
C ASP A 194 1.75 1.16 2.87
N PRO A 195 1.93 2.34 2.25
CA PRO A 195 1.06 3.50 2.49
C PRO A 195 -0.42 3.25 2.22
N SER A 196 -0.74 2.26 1.40
CA SER A 196 -2.12 1.92 1.05
C SER A 196 -2.84 1.12 2.14
N TRP A 197 -2.16 0.72 3.21
CA TRP A 197 -2.66 -0.27 4.17
C TRP A 197 -3.38 0.28 5.40
N GLU A 198 -3.49 1.57 5.56
CA GLU A 198 -4.22 2.14 6.71
C GLU A 198 -5.71 1.75 6.74
N ARG A 199 -6.29 1.35 5.61
CA ARG A 199 -7.66 0.87 5.52
C ARG A 199 -7.82 -0.66 5.57
N ALA A 200 -6.72 -1.39 5.58
CA ALA A 200 -6.74 -2.85 5.63
C ALA A 200 -6.97 -3.41 7.05
N THR A 201 -7.28 -2.56 8.03
CA THR A 201 -7.28 -2.92 9.45
C THR A 201 -8.47 -3.76 9.91
N GLU A 202 -9.57 -3.78 9.17
CA GLU A 202 -10.77 -4.54 9.59
C GLU A 202 -10.55 -6.06 9.63
N ASP A 203 -9.63 -6.58 8.80
CA ASP A 203 -9.32 -8.01 8.71
C ASP A 203 -7.89 -8.34 9.19
N LEU A 204 -7.23 -7.41 9.88
CA LEU A 204 -5.88 -7.66 10.38
C LEU A 204 -5.92 -8.58 11.59
N VAL A 205 -5.30 -9.74 11.47
CA VAL A 205 -5.15 -10.69 12.57
C VAL A 205 -3.68 -10.90 12.90
N LYS A 206 -3.38 -11.04 14.19
CA LYS A 206 -2.03 -11.30 14.73
C LYS A 206 -1.97 -12.66 15.39
N GLU A 207 -0.86 -13.36 15.23
CA GLU A 207 -0.57 -14.63 15.90
C GLU A 207 -1.68 -15.70 15.80
N GLN A 208 -2.37 -15.74 14.66
CA GLN A 208 -3.42 -16.74 14.44
C GLN A 208 -2.91 -17.90 13.58
N SER A 209 -3.34 -19.11 13.94
CA SER A 209 -3.09 -20.30 13.12
C SER A 209 -3.97 -20.34 11.88
N PHE A 210 -3.51 -21.01 10.83
CA PHE A 210 -4.31 -21.25 9.63
C PHE A 210 -5.66 -21.89 9.95
N LYS A 211 -5.69 -22.84 10.88
CA LYS A 211 -6.93 -23.49 11.35
C LYS A 211 -7.93 -22.49 11.95
N ARG A 212 -7.45 -21.55 12.74
CA ARG A 212 -8.29 -20.52 13.33
C ARG A 212 -8.80 -19.54 12.27
N ILE A 213 -7.92 -19.08 11.38
CA ILE A 213 -8.28 -18.21 10.24
C ILE A 213 -9.34 -18.91 9.37
N ALA A 214 -9.15 -20.19 9.05
CA ALA A 214 -10.12 -20.97 8.29
C ALA A 214 -11.51 -20.99 8.95
N LYS A 215 -11.54 -21.18 10.27
CA LYS A 215 -12.79 -21.22 11.02
C LYS A 215 -13.48 -19.86 11.10
N GLU A 216 -12.73 -18.81 11.45
CA GLU A 216 -13.29 -17.49 11.73
C GLU A 216 -13.64 -16.72 10.45
N GLN A 217 -12.79 -16.78 9.42
CA GLN A 217 -12.98 -15.97 8.20
C GLN A 217 -13.71 -16.72 7.07
N PHE A 218 -13.54 -18.04 7.00
CA PHE A 218 -14.11 -18.85 5.91
C PHE A 218 -15.14 -19.87 6.38
N ASN A 219 -15.35 -19.99 7.70
CA ASN A 219 -16.22 -21.00 8.32
C ASN A 219 -15.88 -22.43 7.84
N LEU A 220 -14.60 -22.74 7.70
CA LEU A 220 -14.08 -24.03 7.23
C LEU A 220 -13.31 -24.76 8.33
N ASP A 221 -13.36 -26.08 8.29
CA ASP A 221 -12.46 -26.96 9.05
C ASP A 221 -11.24 -27.26 8.15
N PHE A 222 -10.10 -26.68 8.50
CA PHE A 222 -8.86 -26.80 7.73
C PHE A 222 -7.92 -27.83 8.36
N SER A 223 -7.58 -28.84 7.58
CA SER A 223 -6.63 -29.88 7.96
C SER A 223 -5.48 -29.91 6.94
N ASP A 224 -4.32 -29.50 7.39
CA ASP A 224 -3.12 -29.33 6.60
C ASP A 224 -1.90 -29.44 7.51
N ASP A 225 -0.73 -29.76 6.97
CA ASP A 225 0.53 -29.77 7.74
C ASP A 225 0.88 -28.39 8.34
N ALA A 226 0.34 -27.32 7.77
CA ALA A 226 0.49 -25.95 8.27
C ALA A 226 -0.72 -25.48 9.13
N ALA A 227 -1.72 -26.33 9.38
CA ALA A 227 -2.96 -25.90 10.04
C ALA A 227 -2.73 -25.22 11.40
N ASP A 228 -1.78 -25.73 12.15
CA ASP A 228 -1.44 -25.21 13.50
C ASP A 228 -0.32 -24.15 13.47
N ASP A 229 0.29 -23.89 12.31
CA ASP A 229 1.28 -22.81 12.17
C ASP A 229 0.62 -21.47 12.41
N ARG A 230 1.29 -20.63 13.19
CA ARG A 230 0.84 -19.27 13.48
C ARG A 230 1.49 -18.28 12.52
N LEU A 231 0.68 -17.41 11.96
CA LEU A 231 1.13 -16.30 11.17
C LEU A 231 1.34 -15.08 12.07
N ASP A 232 2.43 -14.37 11.90
CA ASP A 232 2.68 -13.14 12.67
C ASP A 232 1.60 -12.10 12.42
N ILE A 233 1.37 -11.76 11.14
CA ILE A 233 0.27 -10.90 10.72
C ILE A 233 -0.35 -11.47 9.45
N LYS A 234 -1.68 -11.41 9.39
CA LYS A 234 -2.45 -11.68 8.16
C LYS A 234 -3.52 -10.60 8.00
N TYR A 235 -3.71 -10.10 6.80
CA TYR A 235 -4.79 -9.17 6.48
C TYR A 235 -5.24 -9.33 5.03
N LEU A 236 -6.39 -8.70 4.72
CA LEU A 236 -6.92 -8.60 3.37
C LEU A 236 -6.57 -7.22 2.81
N ASP A 237 -5.88 -7.16 1.66
CA ASP A 237 -5.60 -5.88 1.03
C ASP A 237 -6.82 -5.34 0.25
N GLY A 238 -6.79 -4.06 -0.11
CA GLY A 238 -7.87 -3.42 -0.87
C GLY A 238 -8.14 -4.03 -2.25
N GLY A 239 -7.29 -4.93 -2.73
CA GLY A 239 -7.46 -5.73 -3.95
C GLY A 239 -8.04 -7.12 -3.70
N GLY A 240 -8.41 -7.45 -2.46
CA GLY A 240 -8.96 -8.75 -2.09
C GLY A 240 -7.91 -9.85 -1.97
N ARG A 241 -6.62 -9.51 -1.80
CA ARG A 241 -5.56 -10.49 -1.64
C ARG A 241 -5.27 -10.75 -0.17
N GLN A 242 -5.01 -12.01 0.14
CA GLN A 242 -4.56 -12.46 1.46
C GLN A 242 -3.07 -12.16 1.58
N VAL A 243 -2.73 -11.19 2.40
CA VAL A 243 -1.34 -10.83 2.66
C VAL A 243 -0.90 -11.43 3.99
N ILE A 244 0.15 -12.22 3.92
CA ILE A 244 0.81 -12.83 5.08
C ILE A 244 2.11 -12.08 5.30
N VAL A 245 2.32 -11.55 6.49
CA VAL A 245 3.56 -10.88 6.87
C VAL A 245 4.21 -11.67 7.99
N GLU A 246 5.45 -12.03 7.79
CA GLU A 246 6.27 -12.76 8.76
C GLU A 246 7.47 -11.91 9.14
N PHE A 247 7.76 -11.83 10.40
CA PHE A 247 8.89 -11.07 10.93
C PHE A 247 10.05 -11.97 11.27
N LYS A 248 11.24 -11.45 11.11
CA LYS A 248 12.46 -12.05 11.67
C LYS A 248 13.14 -11.03 12.54
N ARG A 249 13.52 -11.44 13.75
CA ARG A 249 14.24 -10.57 14.68
C ARG A 249 15.39 -9.87 13.97
N TYR A 250 15.53 -8.56 14.19
CA TYR A 250 16.47 -7.70 13.46
C TYR A 250 17.93 -8.20 13.49
N GLY A 251 18.39 -8.72 14.61
CA GLY A 251 19.74 -9.29 14.75
C GLY A 251 19.91 -10.74 14.29
N ARG A 252 18.82 -11.42 13.90
CA ARG A 252 18.88 -12.84 13.51
C ARG A 252 19.44 -13.00 12.10
N LYS A 253 20.47 -13.84 11.96
CA LYS A 253 20.92 -14.30 10.65
C LYS A 253 20.01 -15.43 10.16
N VAL A 254 19.37 -15.25 9.02
CA VAL A 254 18.46 -16.25 8.45
C VAL A 254 18.89 -16.58 7.03
N LYS A 255 19.00 -17.89 6.75
CA LYS A 255 19.41 -18.39 5.44
C LYS A 255 18.25 -18.41 4.46
N ILE A 256 18.56 -18.20 3.18
CA ILE A 256 17.55 -18.16 2.13
C ILE A 256 16.75 -19.47 2.04
N SER A 257 17.37 -20.62 2.26
CA SER A 257 16.67 -21.91 2.25
C SER A 257 15.60 -22.02 3.35
N GLU A 258 15.92 -21.58 4.58
CA GLU A 258 14.99 -21.56 5.72
C GLU A 258 13.77 -20.69 5.39
N LEU A 259 14.03 -19.47 4.87
CA LEU A 259 12.98 -18.52 4.51
C LEU A 259 12.13 -19.03 3.34
N THR A 260 12.76 -19.62 2.33
CA THR A 260 12.04 -20.16 1.17
C THR A 260 11.08 -21.28 1.56
N LEU A 261 11.52 -22.21 2.42
CA LEU A 261 10.67 -23.28 2.93
C LEU A 261 9.45 -22.75 3.71
N GLN A 262 9.66 -21.74 4.56
CA GLN A 262 8.57 -21.13 5.31
C GLN A 262 7.59 -20.41 4.39
N ILE A 263 8.10 -19.64 3.42
CA ILE A 263 7.29 -18.94 2.41
C ILE A 263 6.45 -19.93 1.61
N GLU A 264 7.09 -20.99 1.10
CA GLU A 264 6.41 -22.02 0.33
C GLU A 264 5.29 -22.66 1.14
N LYS A 265 5.57 -23.04 2.40
CA LYS A 265 4.61 -23.65 3.30
C LYS A 265 3.38 -22.74 3.48
N TYR A 266 3.59 -21.48 3.77
CA TYR A 266 2.52 -20.51 3.99
C TYR A 266 1.72 -20.19 2.72
N ALA A 267 2.41 -19.98 1.61
CA ALA A 267 1.76 -19.70 0.32
C ALA A 267 0.88 -20.86 -0.13
N ARG A 268 1.37 -22.11 0.00
CA ARG A 268 0.60 -23.31 -0.36
C ARG A 268 -0.58 -23.54 0.59
N ALA A 269 -0.39 -23.36 1.90
CA ALA A 269 -1.46 -23.53 2.87
C ALA A 269 -2.61 -22.53 2.62
N MET A 270 -2.28 -21.24 2.41
CA MET A 270 -3.28 -20.24 2.09
C MET A 270 -3.97 -20.51 0.75
N THR A 271 -3.21 -20.95 -0.26
CA THR A 271 -3.78 -21.33 -1.56
C THR A 271 -4.82 -22.46 -1.39
N ARG A 272 -4.49 -23.52 -0.63
CA ARG A 272 -5.43 -24.63 -0.38
C ARG A 272 -6.66 -24.16 0.40
N LEU A 273 -6.48 -23.28 1.37
CA LEU A 273 -7.59 -22.71 2.13
C LEU A 273 -8.54 -21.92 1.22
N LEU A 274 -8.03 -21.07 0.34
CA LEU A 274 -8.83 -20.32 -0.61
C LEU A 274 -9.57 -21.24 -1.60
N GLN A 275 -8.91 -22.28 -2.11
CA GLN A 275 -9.53 -23.26 -2.99
C GLN A 275 -10.70 -24.00 -2.31
N GLN A 276 -10.54 -24.37 -1.03
CA GLN A 276 -11.64 -24.97 -0.26
C GLN A 276 -12.79 -23.98 -0.04
N ALA A 277 -12.47 -22.71 0.21
CA ALA A 277 -13.48 -21.68 0.37
C ALA A 277 -14.28 -21.46 -0.92
N ASP A 278 -13.60 -21.37 -2.07
CA ASP A 278 -14.22 -21.21 -3.38
C ASP A 278 -15.11 -22.41 -3.73
N ALA A 279 -14.62 -23.64 -3.49
CA ALA A 279 -15.39 -24.87 -3.72
C ALA A 279 -16.68 -24.91 -2.89
N ARG A 280 -16.62 -24.45 -1.63
CA ARG A 280 -17.79 -24.36 -0.76
C ARG A 280 -18.80 -23.30 -1.20
N ALA A 281 -18.29 -22.16 -1.71
CA ALA A 281 -19.14 -21.07 -2.21
C ALA A 281 -19.82 -21.40 -3.54
N GLY A 282 -19.53 -22.56 -4.16
CA GLY A 282 -20.05 -22.94 -5.48
C GLY A 282 -19.48 -22.08 -6.61
N SER A 283 -18.51 -21.24 -6.31
CA SER A 283 -17.72 -20.54 -7.30
C SER A 283 -16.84 -21.57 -7.98
N GLY A 284 -17.10 -21.87 -9.24
CA GLY A 284 -16.28 -22.83 -9.99
C GLY A 284 -14.80 -22.46 -9.81
N SER A 285 -14.00 -23.46 -9.43
CA SER A 285 -12.59 -23.30 -9.13
C SER A 285 -11.81 -22.84 -10.37
N HIS A 286 -11.91 -21.56 -10.68
CA HIS A 286 -10.94 -20.86 -11.52
C HIS A 286 -9.88 -20.28 -10.58
N ALA A 287 -9.19 -21.16 -9.87
CA ALA A 287 -8.00 -20.79 -9.16
C ALA A 287 -6.99 -20.30 -10.20
N TYR A 288 -6.84 -18.99 -10.31
CA TYR A 288 -5.74 -18.37 -11.06
C TYR A 288 -4.45 -18.64 -10.28
N THR A 289 -3.92 -19.84 -10.43
CA THR A 289 -2.61 -20.19 -9.88
C THR A 289 -1.52 -19.82 -10.87
N ASN A 290 -0.40 -19.34 -10.35
CA ASN A 290 0.82 -19.20 -11.15
C ASN A 290 1.42 -20.57 -11.51
N ASP A 291 2.50 -20.61 -12.28
CA ASP A 291 3.18 -21.85 -12.70
C ASP A 291 3.66 -22.73 -11.53
N SER A 292 3.80 -22.16 -10.34
CA SER A 292 4.17 -22.87 -9.11
C SER A 292 2.95 -23.36 -8.31
N GLY A 293 1.74 -23.18 -8.84
CA GLY A 293 0.49 -23.60 -8.22
C GLY A 293 0.06 -22.71 -7.04
N ILE A 294 0.55 -21.48 -6.94
CA ILE A 294 0.17 -20.51 -5.90
C ILE A 294 -0.95 -19.61 -6.42
N ASP A 295 -2.01 -19.47 -5.64
CA ASP A 295 -3.14 -18.62 -5.97
C ASP A 295 -2.69 -17.15 -6.06
N ALA A 296 -3.13 -16.44 -7.10
CA ALA A 296 -2.77 -15.04 -7.33
C ALA A 296 -3.25 -14.10 -6.22
N ARG A 297 -4.24 -14.52 -5.44
CA ARG A 297 -4.74 -13.78 -4.26
C ARG A 297 -3.84 -13.93 -3.04
N VAL A 298 -2.81 -14.76 -3.08
CA VAL A 298 -1.87 -14.95 -1.96
C VAL A 298 -0.64 -14.09 -2.19
N ASN A 299 -0.23 -13.35 -1.16
CA ASN A 299 1.00 -12.57 -1.13
C ASN A 299 1.72 -12.79 0.21
N VAL A 300 3.00 -13.15 0.17
CA VAL A 300 3.79 -13.38 1.38
C VAL A 300 4.92 -12.36 1.47
N ILE A 301 5.04 -11.70 2.59
CA ILE A 301 6.08 -10.70 2.85
C ILE A 301 6.88 -11.17 4.07
N ILE A 302 8.17 -11.31 3.90
CA ILE A 302 9.09 -11.57 5.02
C ILE A 302 9.88 -10.32 5.32
N ILE A 303 9.80 -9.85 6.56
CA ILE A 303 10.53 -8.67 7.03
C ILE A 303 11.81 -9.12 7.71
N VAL A 304 12.94 -8.68 7.18
CA VAL A 304 14.28 -9.10 7.62
C VAL A 304 15.26 -7.91 7.63
N LYS A 305 16.35 -8.05 8.37
CA LYS A 305 17.52 -7.17 8.22
C LYS A 305 18.30 -7.52 6.96
N HIS A 306 18.67 -8.78 6.82
CA HIS A 306 19.42 -9.32 5.69
C HIS A 306 19.01 -10.77 5.44
N VAL A 307 19.10 -11.19 4.19
CA VAL A 307 18.99 -12.60 3.79
C VAL A 307 20.39 -13.14 3.54
N TYR A 308 20.71 -14.29 4.08
CA TYR A 308 22.02 -14.91 3.96
C TYR A 308 22.00 -16.10 2.99
N SER A 309 23.09 -16.24 2.25
CA SER A 309 23.36 -17.39 1.38
C SER A 309 23.55 -18.66 2.22
N ASP A 310 23.13 -19.80 1.67
CA ASP A 310 23.30 -21.10 2.34
C ASP A 310 24.75 -21.55 2.43
N ILE A 311 25.58 -21.14 1.49
CA ILE A 311 26.92 -21.72 1.26
C ILE A 311 28.01 -20.99 2.07
N LYS A 312 27.99 -19.66 2.10
CA LYS A 312 29.11 -18.86 2.61
C LYS A 312 28.76 -17.94 3.76
N ASP A 313 27.54 -17.97 4.24
CA ASP A 313 27.05 -17.03 5.27
C ASP A 313 27.20 -15.54 4.83
N GLU A 314 27.20 -15.32 3.52
CA GLU A 314 27.27 -14.00 2.89
C GLU A 314 25.87 -13.40 2.73
N ILE A 315 25.78 -12.09 2.87
CA ILE A 315 24.53 -11.36 2.60
C ILE A 315 24.21 -11.46 1.12
N MET A 316 23.02 -11.90 0.79
CA MET A 316 22.55 -11.98 -0.58
C MET A 316 22.16 -10.60 -1.12
N PRO A 317 22.44 -10.30 -2.40
CA PRO A 317 21.84 -9.15 -3.05
C PRO A 317 20.30 -9.21 -3.00
N VAL A 318 19.66 -8.07 -2.72
CA VAL A 318 18.20 -7.94 -2.57
C VAL A 318 17.44 -8.56 -3.76
N LYS A 319 17.89 -8.26 -4.98
CA LYS A 319 17.30 -8.81 -6.21
C LYS A 319 17.39 -10.33 -6.24
N ALA A 320 18.56 -10.89 -5.99
CA ALA A 320 18.76 -12.33 -6.03
C ALA A 320 17.95 -13.08 -4.97
N ALA A 321 17.79 -12.49 -3.77
CA ALA A 321 16.94 -13.05 -2.74
C ALA A 321 15.46 -13.03 -3.17
N ASN A 322 14.97 -11.91 -3.69
CA ASN A 322 13.59 -11.78 -4.15
C ASN A 322 13.27 -12.68 -5.36
N ASP A 323 14.18 -12.84 -6.31
CA ASP A 323 13.99 -13.70 -7.48
C ASP A 323 13.74 -15.17 -7.05
N ARG A 324 14.34 -15.61 -5.93
CA ARG A 324 14.13 -16.98 -5.39
C ARG A 324 12.73 -17.24 -4.86
N VAL A 325 12.07 -16.23 -4.33
CA VAL A 325 10.77 -16.39 -3.65
C VAL A 325 9.59 -15.88 -4.48
N ARG A 326 9.87 -15.18 -5.58
CA ARG A 326 8.85 -14.62 -6.48
C ARG A 326 7.86 -15.66 -7.00
N ILE A 327 8.31 -16.89 -7.23
CA ILE A 327 7.46 -18.01 -7.68
C ILE A 327 6.36 -18.37 -6.68
N PHE A 328 6.50 -17.98 -5.41
CA PHE A 328 5.50 -18.18 -4.36
C PHE A 328 4.66 -16.93 -4.11
N ASN A 329 4.65 -15.96 -5.03
CA ASN A 329 4.04 -14.63 -4.85
C ASN A 329 4.57 -13.95 -3.57
N ALA A 330 5.87 -14.06 -3.32
CA ALA A 330 6.50 -13.58 -2.12
C ALA A 330 7.62 -12.58 -2.38
N ARG A 331 7.91 -11.77 -1.37
CA ARG A 331 9.04 -10.83 -1.38
C ARG A 331 9.63 -10.64 0.00
N PHE A 332 10.89 -10.23 0.02
CA PHE A 332 11.53 -9.69 1.22
C PHE A 332 11.33 -8.18 1.29
N LEU A 333 10.98 -7.71 2.46
CA LEU A 333 11.00 -6.30 2.82
C LEU A 333 12.10 -6.10 3.86
N TYR A 334 13.03 -5.21 3.57
CA TYR A 334 14.15 -4.96 4.46
C TYR A 334 13.80 -3.82 5.41
N PHE A 335 14.14 -3.97 6.69
CA PHE A 335 13.88 -2.94 7.69
C PHE A 335 14.50 -1.59 7.31
N SER A 336 15.73 -1.60 6.73
CA SER A 336 16.38 -0.39 6.22
C SER A 336 15.54 0.32 5.16
N ASP A 337 15.06 -0.43 4.17
CA ASP A 337 14.28 0.14 3.06
C ASP A 337 12.94 0.69 3.57
N MET A 338 12.33 0.03 4.55
CA MET A 338 11.08 0.45 5.15
C MET A 338 11.25 1.79 5.88
N VAL A 339 12.31 1.93 6.68
CA VAL A 339 12.63 3.16 7.40
C VAL A 339 13.00 4.28 6.42
N GLU A 340 13.90 4.00 5.47
CA GLU A 340 14.39 4.99 4.49
C GLU A 340 13.23 5.53 3.64
N LYS A 341 12.46 4.65 3.01
CA LYS A 341 11.29 5.06 2.20
C LYS A 341 10.23 5.80 3.01
N SER A 342 10.06 5.44 4.29
CA SER A 342 9.13 6.16 5.16
C SER A 342 9.65 7.56 5.48
N LYS A 343 10.96 7.74 5.68
CA LYS A 343 11.59 9.06 5.91
C LYS A 343 11.54 9.93 4.66
N GLU A 344 11.91 9.39 3.51
CA GLU A 344 11.93 10.11 2.23
C GLU A 344 10.59 10.80 1.94
N ARG A 345 9.47 10.16 2.29
CA ARG A 345 8.12 10.74 2.10
C ARG A 345 7.90 12.04 2.86
N TYR A 346 8.60 12.23 3.97
CA TYR A 346 8.39 13.39 4.86
C TYR A 346 9.60 14.32 4.89
N GLN A 347 10.65 14.04 4.10
CA GLN A 347 11.91 14.76 4.13
C GLN A 347 11.76 16.23 3.72
N GLU A 348 10.91 16.52 2.74
CA GLU A 348 10.64 17.89 2.28
C GLU A 348 10.03 18.79 3.37
N PHE A 349 9.46 18.20 4.42
CA PHE A 349 8.78 18.93 5.51
C PHE A 349 9.67 19.15 6.73
N THR A 350 10.87 18.58 6.77
CA THR A 350 11.78 18.68 7.92
C THR A 350 12.71 19.90 7.86
N GLU A 351 12.71 20.65 6.74
CA GLU A 351 13.68 21.73 6.52
C GLU A 351 13.42 23.01 7.34
N ASN A 352 12.27 23.18 8.01
CA ASN A 352 11.97 24.35 8.88
C ASN A 352 11.24 23.99 10.19
N PRO A 353 11.86 23.28 11.12
CA PRO A 353 11.19 22.82 12.34
C PRO A 353 10.83 23.93 13.34
N ALA A 354 11.52 25.06 13.33
CA ALA A 354 11.34 26.12 14.33
C ALA A 354 10.09 27.00 14.13
N GLN A 355 9.69 27.24 12.88
CA GLN A 355 8.46 27.98 12.57
C GLN A 355 7.21 27.15 12.84
N ASN A 356 7.30 25.82 12.61
CA ASN A 356 6.21 24.89 12.84
C ASN A 356 5.91 24.70 14.34
N ASP A 357 6.89 24.85 15.21
CA ASP A 357 6.73 24.66 16.66
C ASP A 357 5.98 25.83 17.34
N LEU A 358 6.21 27.06 16.88
CA LEU A 358 5.52 28.26 17.39
C LEU A 358 4.06 28.28 17.00
N ALA A 359 3.79 27.83 15.81
CA ALA A 359 2.46 27.83 15.28
C ALA A 359 1.62 26.66 15.88
N ALA A 360 2.22 25.46 16.12
CA ALA A 360 1.57 24.35 16.82
C ALA A 360 1.18 24.73 18.27
N LYS A 361 2.01 25.53 18.95
CA LYS A 361 1.71 26.07 20.29
C LYS A 361 0.51 27.00 20.27
N ALA A 362 0.34 27.79 19.20
CA ALA A 362 -0.79 28.72 19.07
C ALA A 362 -2.12 28.01 18.86
N ILE A 363 -2.15 26.92 18.07
CA ILE A 363 -3.37 26.12 17.87
C ILE A 363 -3.76 25.38 19.15
N HIS A 364 -2.79 24.78 19.84
CA HIS A 364 -3.09 24.07 21.09
C HIS A 364 -3.63 25.05 22.19
N ALA A 365 -3.32 26.34 22.06
CA ALA A 365 -3.87 27.37 22.90
C ALA A 365 -5.31 27.76 22.50
N LEU A 366 -5.62 27.71 21.23
CA LEU A 366 -6.96 27.98 20.69
C LEU A 366 -7.96 26.84 20.94
N ASP A 367 -7.50 25.57 20.87
CA ASP A 367 -8.31 24.39 21.23
C ASP A 367 -8.71 24.35 22.71
N LYS A 368 -7.98 25.05 23.57
CA LYS A 368 -8.34 25.16 24.99
C LYS A 368 -9.36 26.25 25.30
N ILE A 369 -9.74 27.04 24.30
CA ILE A 369 -10.66 28.15 24.44
C ILE A 369 -12.02 27.88 23.79
N SER A 370 -12.13 26.80 23.03
CA SER A 370 -13.38 26.26 22.49
C SER A 370 -13.90 25.13 23.36
#